data_37cd28353a1e8d05713d2b62590c2109
#
_entry.id   37cd28353a1e8d05713d2b62590c2109
#
_cell.length_a   1.000
_cell.length_b   1.000
_cell.length_c   1.000
_cell.angle_alpha   90.00
_cell.angle_beta   90.00
_cell.angle_gamma   90.00
#
_symmetry.space_group_name_H-M   'P 1'
#
loop_
_entity.id
_entity.type
_entity.pdbx_description
1 polymer ?
#
loop_
_entity_poly.entity_id
_entity_poly.type
_entity_poly.pdbx_seq_one_letter_code
_entity_poly.pdbx_strand_id
1 'polypeptide(L)'
;MAKFVKEYYGKILIPMLTPFREDGSVDYEKAAALAEFIINQKKGDSLVLAGSTGEFYAMRFDERVRLFETIKERVGNRIPIIPGVGAASTIETIQL
;
A
#
# COMPACT_ATOMS: atom_id res chain seq x y z
N MET A 1 -4.35 7.82 -21.60
CA MET A 1 -3.76 7.03 -20.47
C MET A 1 -2.84 7.86 -19.61
N ALA A 2 -1.78 8.45 -20.16
CA ALA A 2 -0.84 9.25 -19.34
C ALA A 2 -1.53 10.41 -18.61
N LYS A 3 -2.45 11.09 -19.27
CA LYS A 3 -3.20 12.19 -18.65
C LYS A 3 -4.08 11.71 -17.49
N PHE A 4 -4.79 10.59 -17.68
CA PHE A 4 -5.61 10.00 -16.62
C PHE A 4 -4.77 9.61 -15.41
N VAL A 5 -3.65 8.93 -15.63
CA VAL A 5 -2.76 8.50 -14.55
C VAL A 5 -2.28 9.71 -13.75
N LYS A 6 -1.82 10.76 -14.44
CA LYS A 6 -1.31 11.97 -13.80
C LYS A 6 -2.41 12.70 -13.02
N GLU A 7 -3.60 12.81 -13.57
CA GLU A 7 -4.72 13.49 -12.91
C GLU A 7 -5.25 12.71 -11.70
N TYR A 8 -5.32 11.38 -11.80
CA TYR A 8 -5.87 10.55 -10.73
C TYR A 8 -4.85 10.31 -9.62
N TYR A 9 -3.63 9.88 -9.97
CA TYR A 9 -2.62 9.51 -8.98
C TYR A 9 -1.72 10.67 -8.56
N GLY A 10 -1.67 11.74 -9.36
CA GLY A 10 -0.84 12.90 -9.09
C GLY A 10 0.62 12.70 -9.49
N LYS A 11 1.48 13.53 -8.91
CA LYS A 11 2.92 13.55 -9.24
C LYS A 11 3.79 12.89 -8.18
N ILE A 12 3.33 12.87 -6.93
CA ILE A 12 4.13 12.36 -5.82
C ILE A 12 3.45 11.12 -5.27
N LEU A 13 4.08 9.97 -5.53
CA LEU A 13 3.62 8.67 -5.06
C LEU A 13 4.49 8.28 -3.86
N ILE A 14 3.88 8.02 -2.73
CA ILE A 14 4.61 7.71 -1.50
C ILE A 14 4.66 6.21 -1.30
N PRO A 15 5.84 5.57 -1.40
CA PRO A 15 5.98 4.15 -1.06
C PRO A 15 5.94 4.01 0.46
N MET A 16 4.83 3.47 0.95
CA MET A 16 4.59 3.35 2.38
C MET A 16 5.35 2.17 2.96
N LEU A 17 5.94 2.38 4.15
CA LEU A 17 6.51 1.29 4.94
C LEU A 17 5.39 0.39 5.46
N THR A 18 5.71 -0.88 5.66
CA THR A 18 4.77 -1.82 6.30
C THR A 18 5.25 -2.07 7.73
N PRO A 19 4.47 -1.67 8.74
CA PRO A 19 4.85 -1.98 10.13
C PRO A 19 4.61 -3.46 10.43
N PHE A 20 5.57 -4.07 11.12
CA PHE A 20 5.49 -5.46 11.56
C PHE A 20 5.51 -5.52 13.08
N ARG A 21 4.85 -6.55 13.61
CA ARG A 21 4.91 -6.85 15.04
C ARG A 21 6.22 -7.58 15.35
N GLU A 22 6.53 -7.74 16.64
CA GLU A 22 7.75 -8.43 17.06
C GLU A 22 7.83 -9.87 16.54
N ASP A 23 6.69 -10.53 16.37
CA ASP A 23 6.62 -11.89 15.85
C ASP A 23 6.76 -11.98 14.33
N GLY A 24 6.93 -10.86 13.64
CA GLY A 24 7.08 -10.79 12.19
C GLY A 24 5.77 -10.65 11.42
N SER A 25 4.62 -10.71 12.09
CA SER A 25 3.34 -10.49 11.41
C SER A 25 3.09 -9.01 11.15
N VAL A 26 2.24 -8.73 10.16
CA VAL A 26 1.90 -7.34 9.82
C VAL A 26 1.06 -6.72 10.93
N ASP A 27 1.42 -5.51 11.33
CA ASP A 27 0.64 -4.73 12.29
C ASP A 27 -0.34 -3.85 11.53
N TYR A 28 -1.54 -4.35 11.32
CA TYR A 28 -2.55 -3.68 10.49
C TYR A 28 -3.03 -2.36 11.10
N GLU A 29 -3.12 -2.28 12.41
CA GLU A 29 -3.55 -1.05 13.08
C GLU A 29 -2.52 0.06 12.90
N LYS A 30 -1.23 -0.27 13.05
CA LYS A 30 -0.16 0.69 12.83
C LYS A 30 -0.06 1.08 11.36
N ALA A 31 -0.31 0.14 10.45
CA ALA A 31 -0.35 0.45 9.02
C ALA A 31 -1.45 1.47 8.71
N ALA A 32 -2.65 1.26 9.26
CA ALA A 32 -3.75 2.20 9.08
C ALA A 32 -3.43 3.57 9.68
N ALA A 33 -2.83 3.59 10.88
CA ALA A 33 -2.43 4.84 11.53
C ALA A 33 -1.36 5.57 10.72
N LEU A 34 -0.41 4.83 10.14
CA LEU A 34 0.63 5.42 9.30
C LEU A 34 0.03 6.05 8.04
N ALA A 35 -0.93 5.38 7.42
CA ALA A 35 -1.62 5.92 6.25
C ALA A 35 -2.34 7.23 6.60
N GLU A 36 -3.03 7.28 7.73
CA GLU A 36 -3.67 8.50 8.23
C GLU A 36 -2.64 9.63 8.45
N PHE A 37 -1.52 9.28 9.05
CA PHE A 37 -0.45 10.25 9.29
C PHE A 37 0.04 10.85 7.97
N ILE A 38 0.29 10.01 6.98
CA ILE A 38 0.78 10.45 5.66
C ILE A 38 -0.25 11.37 4.99
N ILE A 39 -1.52 10.99 5.03
CA ILE A 39 -2.59 11.80 4.46
C ILE A 39 -2.64 13.18 5.11
N ASN A 40 -2.52 13.24 6.43
CA ASN A 40 -2.57 14.48 7.18
C ASN A 40 -1.38 15.41 6.92
N GLN A 41 -0.24 14.85 6.49
CA GLN A 41 0.92 15.65 6.13
C GLN A 41 0.74 16.39 4.79
N LYS A 42 -0.15 15.94 3.93
CA LYS A 42 -0.47 16.57 2.64
C LYS A 42 0.76 16.78 1.74
N LYS A 43 1.73 15.85 1.79
CA LYS A 43 2.98 15.97 1.02
C LYS A 43 3.07 15.01 -0.15
N GLY A 44 2.05 14.20 -0.37
CA GLY A 44 2.01 13.25 -1.46
C GLY A 44 0.60 13.10 -2.02
N ASP A 45 0.53 12.52 -3.20
CA ASP A 45 -0.73 12.40 -3.94
C ASP A 45 -1.32 11.00 -3.90
N SER A 46 -0.49 9.97 -3.73
CA SER A 46 -0.94 8.58 -3.72
C SER A 46 -0.07 7.74 -2.78
N LEU A 47 -0.62 6.64 -2.28
CA LEU A 47 0.11 5.68 -1.45
C LEU A 47 0.41 4.43 -2.25
N VAL A 48 1.67 4.00 -2.25
CA VAL A 48 2.08 2.70 -2.80
C VAL A 48 2.22 1.72 -1.64
N LEU A 49 1.45 0.64 -1.68
CA LEU A 49 1.43 -0.38 -0.64
C LEU A 49 2.16 -1.64 -1.10
N ALA A 50 2.92 -2.24 -0.21
CA ALA A 50 3.60 -3.51 -0.46
C ALA A 50 4.48 -3.48 -1.71
N GLY A 51 5.18 -2.37 -1.92
CA GLY A 51 6.27 -2.28 -2.88
C GLY A 51 7.57 -2.75 -2.21
N SER A 52 8.72 -2.46 -2.83
CA SER A 52 10.02 -2.82 -2.25
C SER A 52 10.23 -2.14 -0.90
N THR A 53 9.88 -0.86 -0.78
CA THR A 53 9.97 -0.11 0.47
C THR A 53 9.05 -0.71 1.53
N GLY A 54 7.88 -1.21 1.14
CA GLY A 54 6.93 -1.88 2.03
C GLY A 54 7.28 -3.33 2.32
N GLU A 55 8.42 -3.83 1.83
CA GLU A 55 8.93 -5.17 2.11
C GLU A 55 7.93 -6.27 1.72
N PHE A 56 7.38 -6.18 0.52
CA PHE A 56 6.37 -7.14 0.05
C PHE A 56 6.85 -8.60 0.16
N TYR A 57 8.14 -8.82 -0.02
CA TYR A 57 8.75 -10.16 0.03
C TYR A 57 8.72 -10.78 1.43
N ALA A 58 8.48 -9.98 2.47
CA ALA A 58 8.37 -10.46 3.85
C ALA A 58 6.94 -10.78 4.25
N MET A 59 5.98 -10.61 3.32
CA MET A 59 4.56 -10.85 3.59
C MET A 59 4.03 -12.03 2.80
N ARG A 60 3.12 -12.80 3.42
CA ARG A 60 2.37 -13.84 2.72
C ARG A 60 1.31 -13.20 1.82
N PHE A 61 0.79 -13.98 0.89
CA PHE A 61 -0.28 -13.55 -0.01
C PHE A 61 -1.47 -12.97 0.76
N ASP A 62 -1.97 -13.72 1.75
CA ASP A 62 -3.12 -13.31 2.55
C ASP A 62 -2.84 -12.04 3.37
N GLU A 63 -1.62 -11.87 3.84
CA GLU A 63 -1.23 -10.63 4.55
C GLU A 63 -1.26 -9.41 3.63
N ARG A 64 -0.82 -9.58 2.39
CA ARG A 64 -0.84 -8.49 1.41
C ARG A 64 -2.27 -8.07 1.08
N VAL A 65 -3.14 -9.04 0.82
CA VAL A 65 -4.56 -8.78 0.55
C VAL A 65 -5.21 -8.06 1.73
N ARG A 66 -4.97 -8.56 2.94
CA ARG A 66 -5.52 -7.94 4.14
C ARG A 66 -5.01 -6.52 4.37
N LEU A 67 -3.73 -6.28 4.06
CA LEU A 67 -3.17 -4.94 4.14
C LEU A 67 -3.89 -3.98 3.20
N PHE A 68 -4.09 -4.38 1.94
CA PHE A 68 -4.79 -3.56 0.96
C PHE A 68 -6.21 -3.24 1.41
N GLU A 69 -6.94 -4.23 1.89
CA GLU A 69 -8.30 -4.05 2.38
C GLU A 69 -8.35 -3.13 3.61
N THR A 70 -7.44 -3.33 4.54
CA THR A 70 -7.38 -2.53 5.77
C THR A 70 -7.12 -1.06 5.46
N ILE A 71 -6.15 -0.79 4.59
CA ILE A 71 -5.83 0.59 4.22
C ILE A 71 -6.97 1.22 3.44
N LYS A 72 -7.53 0.50 2.47
CA LYS A 72 -8.65 1.04 1.66
C LYS A 72 -9.86 1.35 2.52
N GLU A 73 -10.17 0.48 3.47
CA GLU A 73 -11.28 0.72 4.40
C GLU A 73 -11.05 1.97 5.26
N ARG A 74 -9.84 2.16 5.73
CA ARG A 74 -9.50 3.32 6.57
C ARG A 74 -9.49 4.62 5.79
N VAL A 75 -8.85 4.65 4.64
CA VAL A 75 -8.66 5.91 3.91
C VAL A 75 -9.80 6.24 2.96
N GLY A 76 -10.58 5.25 2.54
CA GLY A 76 -11.69 5.46 1.61
C GLY A 76 -11.20 6.04 0.29
N ASN A 77 -11.81 7.13 -0.12
CA ASN A 77 -11.48 7.82 -1.38
C ASN A 77 -10.63 9.08 -1.15
N ARG A 78 -10.08 9.27 0.05
CA ARG A 78 -9.30 10.48 0.36
C ARG A 78 -7.97 10.53 -0.38
N ILE A 79 -7.41 9.38 -0.72
CA ILE A 79 -6.15 9.29 -1.45
C ILE A 79 -6.15 8.03 -2.30
N PRO A 80 -5.64 8.07 -3.54
CA PRO A 80 -5.48 6.86 -4.34
C PRO A 80 -4.47 5.90 -3.73
N ILE A 81 -4.77 4.60 -3.86
CA ILE A 81 -3.91 3.53 -3.37
C ILE A 81 -3.43 2.73 -4.57
N ILE A 82 -2.13 2.46 -4.59
CA ILE A 82 -1.49 1.64 -5.62
C ILE A 82 -0.96 0.38 -4.93
N PRO A 83 -1.73 -0.73 -4.92
CA PRO A 83 -1.27 -1.96 -4.30
C PRO A 83 -0.19 -2.63 -5.13
N GLY A 84 0.91 -3.01 -4.48
CA GLY A 84 1.98 -3.74 -5.13
C GLY A 84 1.61 -5.21 -5.29
N VAL A 85 1.62 -5.70 -6.52
CA VAL A 85 1.25 -7.08 -6.82
C VAL A 85 2.45 -7.90 -7.32
N GLY A 86 3.65 -7.38 -7.18
CA GLY A 86 4.87 -8.09 -7.56
C GLY A 86 5.03 -9.38 -6.76
N ALA A 87 5.44 -10.45 -7.43
CA ALA A 87 5.67 -11.75 -6.81
C ALA A 87 6.71 -12.51 -7.62
N ALA A 88 7.19 -13.61 -7.03
CA ALA A 88 8.20 -14.45 -7.68
C ALA A 88 7.64 -15.19 -8.90
N SER A 89 6.33 -15.42 -8.95
CA SER A 89 5.69 -16.10 -10.08
C SER A 89 4.64 -15.23 -10.74
N THR A 90 4.45 -15.43 -12.04
CA THR A 90 3.40 -14.74 -12.80
C THR A 90 2.02 -15.08 -12.27
N ILE A 91 1.80 -16.33 -11.92
CA ILE A 91 0.49 -16.81 -11.41
C ILE A 91 0.13 -16.07 -10.12
N GLU A 92 1.06 -15.97 -9.19
CA GLU A 92 0.84 -15.29 -7.92
C GLU A 92 0.58 -13.79 -8.12
N THR A 93 1.33 -13.16 -9.02
CA THR A 93 1.12 -11.75 -9.36
C THR A 93 -0.28 -11.51 -9.91
N ILE A 94 -0.78 -12.40 -10.76
CA ILE A 94 -2.11 -12.29 -11.33
C ILE A 94 -3.19 -12.45 -10.26
N GLN A 95 -2.97 -13.33 -9.29
CA GLN A 95 -3.92 -13.58 -8.20
C GLN A 95 -4.04 -12.39 -7.23
N LEU A 96 -2.98 -11.62 -7.06
CA LEU A 96 -3.02 -10.44 -6.23
C LEU A 96 -3.78 -9.31 -6.90
#